data_b371a6c2be5315701e714bf54a890ac1
#
_entry.id   b371a6c2be5315701e714bf54a890ac1
#
_cell.length_a   1.000
_cell.length_b   1.000
_cell.length_c   1.000
_cell.angle_alpha   90.00
_cell.angle_beta   90.00
_cell.angle_gamma   90.00
#
_symmetry.space_group_name_H-M   'P 1'
#
loop_
_entity.id
_entity.type
_entity.pdbx_description
1 polymer ?
#
loop_
_entity_poly.entity_id
_entity_poly.type
_entity_poly.pdbx_seq_one_letter_code
_entity_poly.pdbx_strand_id
1 'polypeptide(L)'
;NYCTVSYTAAWWNWERWQRELDFMAMNSINMPLFTIGLDAVWYNTLLRFNFTDKEARAFLAGPGHAAWQWMQNLQSYGGPLPKTVIDKHAALGKKIISRQLELGMQPIQQGFSGYVPRELKEKYPTANINQQRSWCGFKGAAQLDPTDSLFTRMGRAFLEEQARLFGAHGVYAADPFHESAPPIDTPEYLKAVGERIHHLFRDFDPHST
;
A
#
# COMPACT_ATOMS: atom_id res chain seq x y z
N ASN A 1 -11.48 2.54 6.40
CA ASN A 1 -12.23 1.99 5.28
C ASN A 1 -11.58 2.42 3.96
N TYR A 2 -11.05 1.48 3.17
CA TYR A 2 -10.40 1.75 1.87
C TYR A 2 -11.39 2.30 0.83
N CYS A 3 -12.61 1.76 0.78
CA CYS A 3 -13.57 2.05 -0.31
C CYS A 3 -13.85 3.55 -0.46
N THR A 4 -13.89 4.32 0.62
CA THR A 4 -14.14 5.76 0.58
C THR A 4 -13.16 6.52 -0.31
N VAL A 5 -11.92 6.02 -0.46
CA VAL A 5 -10.88 6.64 -1.30
C VAL A 5 -11.28 6.67 -2.78
N SER A 6 -12.09 5.71 -3.25
CA SER A 6 -12.58 5.66 -4.63
C SER A 6 -14.03 6.14 -4.78
N TYR A 7 -14.66 6.60 -3.72
CA TYR A 7 -16.02 7.16 -3.72
C TYR A 7 -16.02 8.60 -3.20
N THR A 8 -16.47 8.82 -1.97
CA THR A 8 -16.66 10.16 -1.42
C THR A 8 -15.35 10.93 -1.26
N ALA A 9 -14.25 10.27 -0.93
CA ALA A 9 -12.96 10.91 -0.68
C ALA A 9 -12.06 11.04 -1.91
N ALA A 10 -12.46 10.52 -3.08
CA ALA A 10 -11.63 10.47 -4.30
C ALA A 10 -11.08 11.84 -4.73
N TRP A 11 -11.82 12.89 -4.46
CA TRP A 11 -11.50 14.27 -4.88
C TRP A 11 -11.42 15.26 -3.73
N TRP A 12 -11.31 14.78 -2.49
CA TRP A 12 -11.22 15.69 -1.35
C TRP A 12 -9.90 16.47 -1.38
N ASN A 13 -10.04 17.77 -1.24
CA ASN A 13 -8.94 18.69 -1.02
C ASN A 13 -8.56 18.74 0.48
N TRP A 14 -7.56 19.55 0.81
CA TRP A 14 -7.10 19.67 2.20
C TRP A 14 -8.21 20.14 3.15
N GLU A 15 -8.99 21.14 2.79
CA GLU A 15 -10.04 21.71 3.62
C GLU A 15 -11.11 20.65 3.97
N ARG A 16 -11.43 19.76 3.03
CA ARG A 16 -12.39 18.67 3.28
C ARG A 16 -11.77 17.58 4.15
N TRP A 17 -10.50 17.21 3.91
CA TRP A 17 -9.78 16.26 4.76
C TRP A 17 -9.62 16.78 6.18
N GLN A 18 -9.29 18.04 6.39
CA GLN A 18 -9.18 18.64 7.71
C GLN A 18 -10.47 18.50 8.51
N ARG A 19 -11.62 18.81 7.90
CA ARG A 19 -12.93 18.63 8.55
C ARG A 19 -13.21 17.17 8.92
N GLU A 20 -12.80 16.23 8.08
CA GLU A 20 -12.97 14.80 8.36
C GLU A 20 -12.10 14.35 9.53
N LEU A 21 -10.85 14.80 9.59
CA LEU A 21 -9.95 14.50 10.71
C LEU A 21 -10.45 15.11 12.03
N ASP A 22 -10.94 16.35 12.00
CA ASP A 22 -11.55 17.00 13.16
C ASP A 22 -12.81 16.23 13.61
N PHE A 23 -13.64 15.77 12.65
CA PHE A 23 -14.80 14.91 12.95
C PHE A 23 -14.37 13.57 13.59
N MET A 24 -13.33 12.93 13.05
CA MET A 24 -12.77 11.70 13.63
C MET A 24 -12.35 11.92 15.08
N ALA A 25 -11.62 13.00 15.37
CA ALA A 25 -11.18 13.35 16.72
C ALA A 25 -12.35 13.54 17.68
N MET A 26 -13.38 14.30 17.26
CA MET A 26 -14.58 14.54 18.07
C MET A 26 -15.41 13.27 18.33
N ASN A 27 -15.24 12.23 17.51
CA ASN A 27 -15.95 10.94 17.63
C ASN A 27 -15.05 9.83 18.16
N SER A 28 -13.94 10.14 18.81
CA SER A 28 -13.02 9.19 19.44
C SER A 28 -12.36 8.20 18.47
N ILE A 29 -12.27 8.53 17.18
CA ILE A 29 -11.50 7.78 16.19
C ILE A 29 -10.05 8.23 16.30
N ASN A 30 -9.21 7.40 16.89
CA ASN A 30 -7.82 7.74 17.21
C ASN A 30 -6.77 6.91 16.47
N MET A 31 -7.20 5.93 15.66
CA MET A 31 -6.32 5.08 14.84
C MET A 31 -6.81 5.02 13.37
N PRO A 32 -6.72 6.12 12.63
CA PRO A 32 -7.18 6.16 11.25
C PRO A 32 -6.20 5.45 10.30
N LEU A 33 -6.75 4.72 9.33
CA LEU A 33 -5.97 4.13 8.25
C LEU A 33 -5.50 5.25 7.30
N PHE A 34 -4.19 5.31 7.07
CA PHE A 34 -3.53 6.29 6.22
C PHE A 34 -3.26 5.71 4.83
N THR A 35 -3.98 6.20 3.82
CA THR A 35 -3.91 5.67 2.43
C THR A 35 -3.55 6.73 1.39
N ILE A 36 -3.70 8.01 1.68
CA ILE A 36 -3.45 9.08 0.72
C ILE A 36 -1.94 9.28 0.52
N GLY A 37 -1.48 9.14 -0.71
CA GLY A 37 -0.06 9.22 -1.07
C GLY A 37 0.62 7.86 -1.22
N LEU A 38 -0.10 6.74 -1.05
CA LEU A 38 0.44 5.39 -1.33
C LEU A 38 0.89 5.22 -2.78
N ASP A 39 0.26 5.92 -3.71
CA ASP A 39 0.70 6.01 -5.09
C ASP A 39 2.13 6.55 -5.22
N ALA A 40 2.51 7.56 -4.42
CA ALA A 40 3.87 8.07 -4.39
C ALA A 40 4.86 7.06 -3.76
N VAL A 41 4.44 6.35 -2.72
CA VAL A 41 5.25 5.27 -2.12
C VAL A 41 5.54 4.19 -3.16
N TRP A 42 4.49 3.67 -3.82
CA TRP A 42 4.64 2.65 -4.86
C TRP A 42 5.45 3.14 -6.06
N TYR A 43 5.18 4.35 -6.54
CA TYR A 43 5.93 4.95 -7.64
C TYR A 43 7.44 4.96 -7.34
N ASN A 44 7.83 5.50 -6.18
CA ASN A 44 9.24 5.57 -5.80
C ASN A 44 9.86 4.18 -5.56
N THR A 45 9.11 3.27 -4.91
CA THR A 45 9.55 1.89 -4.71
C THR A 45 9.85 1.22 -6.05
N LEU A 46 8.95 1.32 -7.02
CA LEU A 46 9.11 0.66 -8.32
C LEU A 46 10.31 1.18 -9.11
N LEU A 47 10.61 2.48 -9.03
CA LEU A 47 11.83 3.03 -9.64
C LEU A 47 13.11 2.39 -9.08
N ARG A 48 13.11 1.97 -7.81
CA ARG A 48 14.24 1.24 -7.19
C ARG A 48 14.35 -0.22 -7.68
N PHE A 49 13.32 -0.74 -8.33
CA PHE A 49 13.25 -2.11 -8.87
C PHE A 49 13.23 -2.16 -10.41
N ASN A 50 13.96 -1.23 -11.04
CA ASN A 50 14.16 -1.14 -12.48
C ASN A 50 12.89 -0.89 -13.32
N PHE A 51 11.84 -0.35 -12.73
CA PHE A 51 10.71 0.17 -13.49
C PHE A 51 11.03 1.59 -13.99
N THR A 52 10.66 1.85 -15.23
CA THR A 52 10.69 3.22 -15.78
C THR A 52 9.54 4.07 -15.21
N ASP A 53 9.63 5.39 -15.34
CA ASP A 53 8.53 6.31 -15.00
C ASP A 53 7.19 5.86 -15.60
N LYS A 54 7.21 5.51 -16.89
CA LYS A 54 6.01 5.07 -17.60
C LYS A 54 5.41 3.80 -17.01
N GLU A 55 6.24 2.79 -16.72
CA GLU A 55 5.80 1.51 -16.14
C GLU A 55 5.27 1.70 -14.71
N ALA A 56 5.98 2.47 -13.88
CA ALA A 56 5.56 2.73 -12.51
C ALA A 56 4.19 3.45 -12.46
N ARG A 57 3.98 4.45 -13.34
CA ARG A 57 2.68 5.12 -13.44
C ARG A 57 1.58 4.24 -14.05
N ALA A 58 1.93 3.32 -14.94
CA ALA A 58 0.97 2.38 -15.53
C ALA A 58 0.48 1.32 -14.53
N PHE A 59 1.29 0.98 -13.53
CA PHE A 59 0.89 0.10 -12.42
C PHE A 59 -0.21 0.74 -11.55
N LEU A 60 -0.17 2.06 -11.36
CA LEU A 60 -1.08 2.76 -10.45
C LEU A 60 -2.48 2.87 -11.04
N ALA A 61 -3.48 2.53 -10.23
CA ALA A 61 -4.87 2.68 -10.60
C ALA A 61 -5.33 4.15 -10.50
N GLY A 62 -6.26 4.52 -11.36
CA GLY A 62 -6.93 5.82 -11.28
C GLY A 62 -7.87 5.93 -10.08
N PRO A 63 -8.37 7.14 -9.77
CA PRO A 63 -9.13 7.41 -8.54
C PRO A 63 -10.33 6.50 -8.30
N GLY A 64 -11.03 6.12 -9.38
CA GLY A 64 -12.18 5.21 -9.28
C GLY A 64 -11.84 3.76 -8.91
N HIS A 65 -10.57 3.38 -8.91
CA HIS A 65 -10.10 2.02 -8.64
C HIS A 65 -9.00 1.94 -7.57
N ALA A 66 -8.53 3.08 -7.07
CA ALA A 66 -7.42 3.16 -6.12
C ALA A 66 -7.68 2.37 -4.82
N ALA A 67 -8.91 2.39 -4.30
CA ALA A 67 -9.27 1.65 -3.09
C ALA A 67 -8.98 0.15 -3.22
N TRP A 68 -9.38 -0.45 -4.33
CA TRP A 68 -9.17 -1.88 -4.59
C TRP A 68 -7.72 -2.22 -4.94
N GLN A 69 -6.95 -1.26 -5.45
CA GLN A 69 -5.51 -1.42 -5.55
C GLN A 69 -4.85 -1.47 -4.17
N TRP A 70 -5.25 -0.60 -3.24
CA TRP A 70 -4.70 -0.61 -1.88
C TRP A 70 -5.18 -1.83 -1.07
N MET A 71 -6.32 -2.41 -1.42
CA MET A 71 -6.78 -3.72 -0.93
C MET A 71 -6.14 -4.90 -1.67
N GLN A 72 -5.23 -4.65 -2.65
CA GLN A 72 -4.46 -5.67 -3.38
C GLN A 72 -5.29 -6.56 -4.34
N ASN A 73 -6.50 -6.14 -4.71
CA ASN A 73 -7.38 -6.91 -5.59
C ASN A 73 -7.03 -6.75 -7.08
N LEU A 74 -6.53 -5.58 -7.48
CA LEU A 74 -6.27 -5.23 -8.89
C LEU A 74 -5.07 -4.29 -9.03
N GLN A 75 -4.66 -4.01 -10.27
CA GLN A 75 -3.69 -2.97 -10.64
C GLN A 75 -4.10 -2.28 -11.94
N SER A 76 -3.61 -1.07 -12.20
CA SER A 76 -3.59 -0.40 -13.52
C SER A 76 -4.92 0.14 -14.05
N TYR A 77 -6.06 -0.20 -13.47
CA TYR A 77 -7.36 0.24 -13.99
C TYR A 77 -7.59 1.74 -13.79
N GLY A 78 -8.07 2.40 -14.84
CA GLY A 78 -8.31 3.85 -14.82
C GLY A 78 -7.05 4.71 -14.77
N GLY A 79 -5.87 4.10 -14.96
CA GLY A 79 -4.58 4.76 -15.11
C GLY A 79 -4.19 4.97 -16.58
N PRO A 80 -2.91 5.35 -16.86
CA PRO A 80 -1.84 5.64 -15.91
C PRO A 80 -2.02 6.95 -15.15
N LEU A 81 -1.61 6.98 -13.89
CA LEU A 81 -1.65 8.21 -13.08
C LEU A 81 -0.63 9.24 -13.60
N PRO A 82 -1.05 10.50 -13.83
CA PRO A 82 -0.11 11.58 -14.10
C PRO A 82 0.82 11.82 -12.91
N LYS A 83 2.11 12.10 -13.18
CA LYS A 83 3.08 12.39 -12.12
C LYS A 83 2.64 13.56 -11.22
N THR A 84 2.00 14.57 -11.81
CA THR A 84 1.46 15.72 -11.06
C THR A 84 0.37 15.33 -10.06
N VAL A 85 -0.40 14.27 -10.32
CA VAL A 85 -1.40 13.75 -9.37
C VAL A 85 -0.70 13.04 -8.22
N ILE A 86 0.30 12.19 -8.52
CA ILE A 86 1.13 11.50 -7.52
C ILE A 86 1.77 12.52 -6.57
N ASP A 87 2.34 13.61 -7.11
CA ASP A 87 2.96 14.67 -6.30
C ASP A 87 1.95 15.41 -5.41
N LYS A 88 0.75 15.68 -5.93
CA LYS A 88 -0.33 16.29 -5.15
C LYS A 88 -0.81 15.37 -4.02
N HIS A 89 -0.95 14.07 -4.29
CA HIS A 89 -1.32 13.09 -3.26
C HIS A 89 -0.25 12.98 -2.18
N ALA A 90 1.04 12.98 -2.55
CA ALA A 90 2.13 13.01 -1.57
C ALA A 90 2.09 14.27 -0.69
N ALA A 91 1.86 15.44 -1.29
CA ALA A 91 1.73 16.70 -0.56
C ALA A 91 0.49 16.72 0.37
N LEU A 92 -0.64 16.19 -0.11
CA LEU A 92 -1.86 16.06 0.69
C LEU A 92 -1.67 15.06 1.83
N GLY A 93 -1.05 13.91 1.57
CA GLY A 93 -0.75 12.90 2.58
C GLY A 93 0.10 13.44 3.73
N LYS A 94 1.11 14.27 3.43
CA LYS A 94 1.91 14.96 4.46
C LYS A 94 1.05 15.82 5.39
N LYS A 95 0.10 16.58 4.85
CA LYS A 95 -0.81 17.40 5.65
C LYS A 95 -1.74 16.55 6.51
N ILE A 96 -2.26 15.45 5.95
CA ILE A 96 -3.15 14.53 6.66
C ILE A 96 -2.42 13.92 7.85
N ILE A 97 -1.22 13.35 7.64
CA ILE A 97 -0.48 12.69 8.73
C ILE A 97 -0.04 13.68 9.81
N SER A 98 0.39 14.89 9.41
CA SER A 98 0.70 15.97 10.36
C SER A 98 -0.50 16.29 11.24
N ARG A 99 -1.70 16.44 10.64
CA ARG A 99 -2.92 16.73 11.39
C ARG A 99 -3.36 15.58 12.30
N GLN A 100 -3.20 14.33 11.85
CA GLN A 100 -3.46 13.16 12.70
C GLN A 100 -2.60 13.22 13.98
N LEU A 101 -1.31 13.47 13.83
CA LEU A 101 -0.37 13.58 14.95
C LEU A 101 -0.69 14.76 15.87
N GLU A 102 -1.02 15.94 15.31
CA GLU A 102 -1.47 17.10 16.09
C GLU A 102 -2.70 16.82 16.96
N LEU A 103 -3.61 15.98 16.45
CA LEU A 103 -4.82 15.54 17.17
C LEU A 103 -4.58 14.37 18.13
N GLY A 104 -3.33 13.93 18.30
CA GLY A 104 -2.96 12.78 19.14
C GLY A 104 -3.40 11.43 18.59
N MET A 105 -3.70 11.34 17.31
CA MET A 105 -4.05 10.07 16.66
C MET A 105 -2.80 9.25 16.37
N GLN A 106 -2.97 7.92 16.33
CA GLN A 106 -1.98 6.96 15.87
C GLN A 106 -2.26 6.56 14.42
N PRO A 107 -1.51 7.06 13.42
CA PRO A 107 -1.72 6.64 12.03
C PRO A 107 -1.44 5.15 11.86
N ILE A 108 -2.35 4.44 11.18
CA ILE A 108 -2.09 3.07 10.71
C ILE A 108 -1.60 3.17 9.27
N GLN A 109 -0.35 2.81 9.03
CA GLN A 109 0.28 2.86 7.72
C GLN A 109 0.10 1.53 6.97
N GLN A 110 0.10 1.58 5.64
CA GLN A 110 0.08 0.36 4.83
C GLN A 110 1.39 -0.39 5.01
N GLY A 111 1.30 -1.67 5.41
CA GLY A 111 2.42 -2.58 5.39
C GLY A 111 2.61 -3.25 4.02
N PHE A 112 3.79 -3.80 3.79
CA PHE A 112 4.05 -4.63 2.61
C PHE A 112 3.74 -6.09 2.95
N SER A 113 2.83 -6.70 2.20
CA SER A 113 2.39 -8.09 2.41
C SER A 113 2.54 -8.97 1.16
N GLY A 114 3.30 -8.49 0.15
CA GLY A 114 3.64 -9.25 -1.06
C GLY A 114 2.93 -8.82 -2.32
N TYR A 115 1.92 -7.93 -2.27
CA TYR A 115 1.32 -7.36 -3.47
C TYR A 115 2.40 -6.67 -4.33
N VAL A 116 2.44 -6.99 -5.62
CA VAL A 116 3.43 -6.44 -6.56
C VAL A 116 2.84 -6.29 -7.97
N PRO A 117 3.45 -5.48 -8.85
CA PRO A 117 3.09 -5.48 -10.27
C PRO A 117 3.29 -6.86 -10.90
N ARG A 118 2.36 -7.28 -11.76
CA ARG A 118 2.51 -8.51 -12.57
C ARG A 118 3.79 -8.48 -13.42
N GLU A 119 4.16 -7.31 -13.89
CA GLU A 119 5.34 -7.03 -14.72
C GLU A 119 6.67 -7.22 -13.96
N LEU A 120 6.62 -7.33 -12.62
CA LEU A 120 7.81 -7.62 -11.81
C LEU A 120 8.45 -8.98 -12.20
N LYS A 121 7.64 -9.95 -12.63
CA LYS A 121 8.12 -11.26 -13.09
C LYS A 121 9.05 -11.17 -14.30
N GLU A 122 8.84 -10.20 -15.19
CA GLU A 122 9.70 -9.97 -16.36
C GLU A 122 11.06 -9.42 -15.94
N LYS A 123 11.10 -8.59 -14.89
CA LYS A 123 12.33 -7.98 -14.37
C LYS A 123 13.11 -8.91 -13.44
N TYR A 124 12.40 -9.80 -12.76
CA TYR A 124 12.95 -10.79 -11.82
C TYR A 124 12.39 -12.20 -12.14
N PRO A 125 12.88 -12.85 -13.24
CA PRO A 125 12.31 -14.11 -13.74
C PRO A 125 12.40 -15.27 -12.74
N THR A 126 13.39 -15.25 -11.84
CA THR A 126 13.60 -16.29 -10.82
C THR A 126 12.74 -16.10 -9.58
N ALA A 127 12.16 -14.90 -9.38
CA ALA A 127 11.33 -14.64 -8.21
C ALA A 127 10.05 -15.49 -8.20
N ASN A 128 9.67 -15.95 -7.03
CA ASN A 128 8.42 -16.70 -6.82
C ASN A 128 7.24 -15.72 -6.74
N ILE A 129 6.64 -15.42 -7.89
CA ILE A 129 5.51 -14.51 -8.01
C ILE A 129 4.30 -15.29 -8.51
N ASN A 130 3.24 -15.31 -7.70
CA ASN A 130 2.00 -16.00 -7.97
C ASN A 130 0.96 -15.03 -8.54
N GLN A 131 0.34 -15.40 -9.67
CA GLN A 131 -0.78 -14.67 -10.22
C GLN A 131 -2.06 -15.11 -9.50
N GLN A 132 -2.73 -14.18 -8.84
CA GLN A 132 -4.03 -14.42 -8.22
C GLN A 132 -5.15 -14.64 -9.26
N ARG A 133 -6.23 -15.27 -8.84
CA ARG A 133 -7.43 -15.45 -9.67
C ARG A 133 -8.08 -14.12 -10.01
N SER A 134 -8.93 -14.11 -11.03
CA SER A 134 -9.77 -12.95 -11.34
C SER A 134 -10.63 -12.56 -10.13
N TRP A 135 -10.70 -11.25 -9.89
CA TRP A 135 -11.52 -10.67 -8.84
C TRP A 135 -12.60 -9.80 -9.48
N CYS A 136 -13.88 -10.08 -9.23
CA CYS A 136 -15.03 -9.33 -9.77
C CYS A 136 -14.94 -9.01 -11.27
N GLY A 137 -14.42 -9.93 -12.08
CA GLY A 137 -14.24 -9.73 -13.52
C GLY A 137 -12.94 -9.00 -13.91
N PHE A 138 -12.17 -8.48 -12.95
CA PHE A 138 -10.85 -7.91 -13.20
C PHE A 138 -9.77 -9.00 -13.16
N LYS A 139 -8.71 -8.81 -13.93
CA LYS A 139 -7.52 -9.66 -13.84
C LYS A 139 -6.92 -9.49 -12.45
N GLY A 140 -6.75 -10.58 -11.72
CA GLY A 140 -6.20 -10.58 -10.36
C GLY A 140 -4.80 -9.96 -10.28
N ALA A 141 -4.41 -9.55 -9.09
CA ALA A 141 -3.10 -9.00 -8.80
C ALA A 141 -2.01 -10.08 -8.80
N ALA A 142 -0.76 -9.67 -8.67
CA ALA A 142 0.36 -10.58 -8.45
C ALA A 142 0.81 -10.51 -6.99
N GLN A 143 1.21 -11.67 -6.46
CA GLN A 143 1.68 -11.83 -5.10
C GLN A 143 3.09 -12.40 -5.12
N LEU A 144 4.04 -11.64 -4.59
CA LEU A 144 5.40 -12.10 -4.33
C LEU A 144 5.41 -12.95 -3.07
N ASP A 145 5.88 -14.19 -3.20
CA ASP A 145 5.91 -15.14 -2.09
C ASP A 145 6.76 -14.61 -0.93
N PRO A 146 6.25 -14.58 0.30
CA PRO A 146 7.01 -14.10 1.46
C PRO A 146 8.26 -14.91 1.78
N THR A 147 8.39 -16.12 1.28
CA THR A 147 9.61 -16.95 1.43
C THR A 147 10.71 -16.59 0.41
N ASP A 148 10.38 -15.81 -0.63
CA ASP A 148 11.37 -15.32 -1.60
C ASP A 148 12.23 -14.20 -1.00
N SER A 149 13.52 -14.20 -1.29
CA SER A 149 14.45 -13.16 -0.83
C SER A 149 14.12 -11.76 -1.35
N LEU A 150 13.49 -11.66 -2.51
CA LEU A 150 13.03 -10.41 -3.10
C LEU A 150 11.93 -9.75 -2.23
N PHE A 151 11.13 -10.55 -1.52
CA PHE A 151 10.06 -10.05 -0.63
C PHE A 151 10.62 -9.07 0.42
N THR A 152 11.65 -9.49 1.17
CA THR A 152 12.26 -8.64 2.20
C THR A 152 12.89 -7.39 1.59
N ARG A 153 13.57 -7.52 0.44
CA ARG A 153 14.19 -6.38 -0.25
C ARG A 153 13.16 -5.36 -0.71
N MET A 154 12.08 -5.82 -1.33
CA MET A 154 11.04 -4.92 -1.87
C MET A 154 10.19 -4.33 -0.75
N GLY A 155 9.84 -5.14 0.26
CA GLY A 155 9.11 -4.68 1.42
C GLY A 155 9.87 -3.63 2.21
N ARG A 156 11.18 -3.83 2.44
CA ARG A 156 12.03 -2.83 3.08
C ARG A 156 12.08 -1.53 2.27
N ALA A 157 12.26 -1.60 0.96
CA ALA A 157 12.26 -0.41 0.11
C ALA A 157 10.92 0.33 0.16
N PHE A 158 9.80 -0.38 0.19
CA PHE A 158 8.46 0.20 0.35
C PHE A 158 8.31 0.95 1.68
N LEU A 159 8.72 0.33 2.79
CA LEU A 159 8.67 0.95 4.11
C LEU A 159 9.62 2.16 4.22
N GLU A 160 10.81 2.09 3.63
CA GLU A 160 11.76 3.21 3.56
C GLU A 160 11.18 4.40 2.78
N GLU A 161 10.55 4.16 1.62
CA GLU A 161 9.91 5.23 0.85
C GLU A 161 8.71 5.82 1.57
N GLN A 162 7.92 4.99 2.27
CA GLN A 162 6.81 5.48 3.10
C GLN A 162 7.33 6.33 4.25
N ALA A 163 8.36 5.89 4.97
CA ALA A 163 8.98 6.63 6.06
C ALA A 163 9.62 7.94 5.58
N ARG A 164 10.28 7.93 4.43
CA ARG A 164 10.86 9.14 3.81
C ARG A 164 9.81 10.18 3.46
N LEU A 165 8.63 9.76 3.00
CA LEU A 165 7.54 10.66 2.62
C LEU A 165 6.72 11.15 3.82
N PHE A 166 6.44 10.26 4.77
CA PHE A 166 5.40 10.46 5.78
C PHE A 166 5.84 10.20 7.23
N GLY A 167 7.07 9.76 7.45
CA GLY A 167 7.54 9.27 8.76
C GLY A 167 7.19 7.80 9.00
N ALA A 168 7.86 7.18 9.96
CA ALA A 168 7.52 5.85 10.49
C ALA A 168 6.74 6.05 11.80
N HIS A 169 5.57 5.42 11.92
CA HIS A 169 4.67 5.65 13.06
C HIS A 169 4.35 4.37 13.84
N GLY A 170 5.04 3.27 13.55
CA GLY A 170 5.05 2.07 14.36
C GLY A 170 3.84 1.14 14.21
N VAL A 171 2.79 1.50 13.48
CA VAL A 171 1.63 0.62 13.25
C VAL A 171 1.42 0.40 11.76
N TYR A 172 1.51 -0.88 11.35
CA TYR A 172 1.42 -1.27 9.94
C TYR A 172 0.29 -2.29 9.72
N ALA A 173 -0.61 -1.97 8.79
CA ALA A 173 -1.66 -2.89 8.36
C ALA A 173 -1.13 -3.85 7.31
N ALA A 174 -1.30 -5.15 7.50
CA ALA A 174 -0.96 -6.19 6.53
C ALA A 174 -2.17 -7.09 6.27
N ASP A 175 -2.45 -7.31 4.98
CA ASP A 175 -3.49 -8.21 4.52
C ASP A 175 -2.98 -8.95 3.28
N PRO A 176 -2.31 -10.11 3.45
CA PRO A 176 -1.62 -10.78 2.33
C PRO A 176 -2.55 -11.42 1.31
N PHE A 177 -3.80 -11.73 1.69
CA PHE A 177 -4.72 -12.52 0.86
C PHE A 177 -6.13 -11.93 0.81
N HIS A 178 -6.22 -10.61 0.75
CA HIS A 178 -7.50 -9.89 0.76
C HIS A 178 -8.44 -10.41 -0.35
N GLU A 179 -9.57 -10.98 0.03
CA GLU A 179 -10.58 -11.57 -0.86
C GLU A 179 -9.99 -12.58 -1.88
N SER A 180 -8.86 -13.22 -1.55
CA SER A 180 -8.20 -14.21 -2.37
C SER A 180 -7.74 -15.41 -1.54
N ALA A 181 -7.57 -16.56 -2.17
CA ALA A 181 -7.01 -17.73 -1.50
C ALA A 181 -5.47 -17.65 -1.51
N PRO A 182 -4.80 -18.12 -0.45
CA PRO A 182 -3.36 -18.28 -0.46
C PRO A 182 -2.96 -19.31 -1.55
N PRO A 183 -1.75 -19.20 -2.12
CA PRO A 183 -1.27 -20.16 -3.12
C PRO A 183 -1.11 -21.58 -2.55
N ILE A 184 -0.84 -21.65 -1.26
CA ILE A 184 -0.74 -22.90 -0.48
C ILE A 184 -1.55 -22.73 0.80
N ASP A 185 -2.59 -23.56 0.96
CA ASP A 185 -3.48 -23.50 2.12
C ASP A 185 -3.10 -24.58 3.15
N THR A 186 -1.92 -24.42 3.75
CA THR A 186 -1.46 -25.25 4.87
C THR A 186 -1.08 -24.39 6.06
N PRO A 187 -1.28 -24.89 7.30
CA PRO A 187 -0.89 -24.15 8.52
C PRO A 187 0.58 -23.73 8.52
N GLU A 188 1.47 -24.55 8.01
CA GLU A 188 2.91 -24.32 7.96
C GLU A 188 3.23 -23.13 7.03
N TYR A 189 2.61 -23.08 5.85
CA TYR A 189 2.79 -21.99 4.90
C TYR A 189 2.23 -20.68 5.46
N LEU A 190 1.02 -20.71 5.98
CA LEU A 190 0.37 -19.52 6.55
C LEU A 190 1.15 -18.95 7.74
N LYS A 191 1.70 -19.84 8.59
CA LYS A 191 2.60 -19.44 9.67
C LYS A 191 3.87 -18.77 9.12
N ALA A 192 4.52 -19.38 8.13
CA ALA A 192 5.72 -18.81 7.51
C ALA A 192 5.46 -17.44 6.88
N VAL A 193 4.30 -17.25 6.22
CA VAL A 193 3.86 -15.94 5.68
C VAL A 193 3.75 -14.91 6.80
N GLY A 194 3.03 -15.22 7.87
CA GLY A 194 2.85 -14.32 9.02
C GLY A 194 4.19 -13.95 9.67
N GLU A 195 5.06 -14.93 9.89
CA GLU A 195 6.39 -14.72 10.47
C GLU A 195 7.27 -13.81 9.59
N ARG A 196 7.24 -13.99 8.25
CA ARG A 196 8.03 -13.16 7.33
C ARG A 196 7.54 -11.71 7.28
N ILE A 197 6.24 -11.50 7.27
CA ILE A 197 5.64 -10.15 7.32
C ILE A 197 5.99 -9.48 8.66
N HIS A 198 5.81 -10.20 9.77
CA HIS A 198 6.16 -9.70 11.09
C HIS A 198 7.65 -9.33 11.20
N HIS A 199 8.55 -10.21 10.75
CA HIS A 199 9.99 -9.94 10.76
C HIS A 199 10.35 -8.72 9.90
N LEU A 200 9.74 -8.57 8.71
CA LEU A 200 9.97 -7.41 7.86
C LEU A 200 9.67 -6.09 8.61
N PHE A 201 8.56 -6.04 9.34
CA PHE A 201 8.19 -4.83 10.09
C PHE A 201 9.09 -4.59 11.29
N ARG A 202 9.37 -5.65 12.06
CA ARG A 202 10.25 -5.57 13.25
C ARG A 202 11.70 -5.24 12.92
N ASP A 203 12.22 -5.74 11.79
CA ASP A 203 13.57 -5.43 11.32
C ASP A 203 13.68 -4.01 10.78
N PHE A 204 12.57 -3.45 10.28
CA PHE A 204 12.50 -2.05 9.84
C PHE A 204 12.28 -1.09 11.01
N ASP A 205 11.35 -1.40 11.88
CA ASP A 205 10.98 -0.61 13.07
C ASP A 205 10.81 -1.56 14.28
N PRO A 206 11.82 -1.66 15.15
CA PRO A 206 11.80 -2.58 16.30
C PRO A 206 10.65 -2.37 17.29
N HIS A 207 10.00 -1.21 17.25
CA HIS A 207 8.85 -0.88 18.10
C HIS A 207 7.51 -1.05 17.38
N SER A 208 7.51 -1.53 16.12
CA SER A 208 6.29 -1.69 15.31
C SER A 208 5.34 -2.74 15.87
N THR A 209 4.06 -2.50 15.57
CA THR A 209 2.93 -3.38 15.89
C THR A 209 2.13 -3.68 14.64
#